data_02140a5ec46ab32d310a703c6fc0e8d2
#
_entry.id   02140a5ec46ab32d310a703c6fc0e8d2
#
_cell.length_a   1.000
_cell.length_b   1.000
_cell.length_c   1.000
_cell.angle_alpha   90.00
_cell.angle_beta   90.00
_cell.angle_gamma   90.00
#
_symmetry.space_group_name_H-M   'P 1'
#
loop_
_entity.id
_entity.type
_entity.pdbx_description
1 polymer ?
#
loop_
_entity_poly.entity_id
_entity_poly.type
_entity_poly.pdbx_seq_one_letter_code
_entity_poly.pdbx_strand_id
1 'polypeptide(L)'
;MAKVKLATSWLDACAGCEMSLLDVDEFIIDLAQAVEFTRSPITDIKEFPEVDVGLITGAIGMDEQEEEAKELRAKCKILIVLGDCACFGGICAMRNAFPKEEVLRRAYIECESVKDGKIPSSPEIPTLLDKALPVNAIVKVDCFVPGCPPRAGDIKYALSELLQGRIPVLPSDMMRFD
;
A
#
# COMPACT_ATOMS: atom_id res chain seq x y z
N MET A 1 -10.65 24.42 -12.11
CA MET A 1 -11.41 23.25 -11.62
C MET A 1 -10.87 22.92 -10.23
N ALA A 2 -11.68 22.37 -9.32
CA ALA A 2 -11.15 21.86 -8.06
C ALA A 2 -10.18 20.71 -8.34
N LYS A 3 -9.06 20.64 -7.62
CA LYS A 3 -8.12 19.54 -7.74
C LYS A 3 -8.71 18.25 -7.17
N VAL A 4 -8.35 17.12 -7.75
CA VAL A 4 -8.66 15.79 -7.19
C VAL A 4 -7.86 15.59 -5.93
N LYS A 5 -8.50 15.29 -4.81
CA LYS A 5 -7.82 15.01 -3.54
C LYS A 5 -7.36 13.56 -3.51
N LEU A 6 -6.07 13.36 -3.30
CA LEU A 6 -5.41 12.07 -3.21
C LEU A 6 -4.77 11.88 -1.85
N ALA A 7 -5.04 10.75 -1.20
CA ALA A 7 -4.28 10.29 -0.05
C ALA A 7 -3.58 8.97 -0.39
N THR A 8 -2.37 8.78 0.12
CA THR A 8 -1.64 7.52 -0.03
C THR A 8 -1.32 6.92 1.34
N SER A 9 -1.31 5.60 1.39
CA SER A 9 -0.88 4.83 2.55
C SER A 9 0.12 3.75 2.13
N TRP A 10 1.12 3.58 2.97
CA TRP A 10 2.23 2.70 2.77
C TRP A 10 2.26 1.70 3.94
N LEU A 11 1.76 0.50 3.70
CA LEU A 11 1.62 -0.54 4.70
C LEU A 11 2.87 -1.45 4.75
N ASP A 12 2.68 -2.75 4.85
CA ASP A 12 3.80 -3.72 4.86
C ASP A 12 4.40 -3.83 3.44
N ALA A 13 5.41 -3.00 3.17
CA ALA A 13 5.99 -2.80 1.84
C ALA A 13 7.47 -2.45 1.89
N CYS A 14 8.12 -2.49 0.72
CA CYS A 14 9.51 -2.08 0.53
C CYS A 14 9.69 -0.67 -0.05
N ALA A 15 8.60 0.08 -0.24
CA ALA A 15 8.55 1.38 -0.93
C ALA A 15 8.76 1.36 -2.45
N GLY A 16 9.03 0.22 -3.07
CA GLY A 16 9.24 0.14 -4.52
C GLY A 16 8.07 0.69 -5.34
N CYS A 17 6.83 0.47 -4.90
CA CYS A 17 5.63 0.97 -5.58
C CYS A 17 5.54 2.50 -5.51
N GLU A 18 5.88 3.11 -4.38
CA GLU A 18 5.93 4.57 -4.22
C GLU A 18 7.05 5.18 -5.07
N MET A 19 8.22 4.51 -5.16
CA MET A 19 9.28 4.94 -6.05
C MET A 19 8.85 4.86 -7.52
N SER A 20 8.17 3.79 -7.93
CA SER A 20 7.63 3.68 -9.29
C SER A 20 6.56 4.73 -9.60
N LEU A 21 5.79 5.18 -8.59
CA LEU A 21 4.88 6.31 -8.73
C LEU A 21 5.65 7.62 -9.03
N LEU A 22 6.86 7.78 -8.49
CA LEU A 22 7.69 8.95 -8.77
C LEU A 22 8.40 8.86 -10.13
N ASP A 23 8.58 7.64 -10.65
CA ASP A 23 9.23 7.38 -11.95
C ASP A 23 8.32 7.67 -13.16
N VAL A 24 7.19 8.34 -12.97
CA VAL A 24 6.31 8.78 -14.08
C VAL A 24 6.87 9.97 -14.85
N ASP A 25 8.11 10.33 -14.60
CA ASP A 25 8.86 11.41 -15.23
C ASP A 25 8.14 12.77 -15.17
N GLU A 26 8.15 13.55 -16.24
CA GLU A 26 7.53 14.87 -16.31
C GLU A 26 6.02 14.85 -16.08
N PHE A 27 5.36 13.69 -16.20
CA PHE A 27 3.93 13.57 -15.89
C PHE A 27 3.61 13.95 -14.44
N ILE A 28 4.58 13.84 -13.53
CA ILE A 28 4.38 14.24 -12.12
C ILE A 28 4.06 15.73 -12.00
N ILE A 29 4.55 16.57 -12.93
CA ILE A 29 4.27 18.01 -12.96
C ILE A 29 2.80 18.24 -13.31
N ASP A 30 2.29 17.54 -14.32
CA ASP A 30 0.89 17.61 -14.71
C ASP A 30 -0.01 17.05 -13.59
N LEU A 31 0.40 15.95 -12.98
CA LEU A 31 -0.30 15.35 -11.85
C LEU A 31 -0.40 16.33 -10.68
N ALA A 32 0.69 17.00 -10.30
CA ALA A 32 0.71 17.98 -9.21
C ALA A 32 -0.16 19.21 -9.48
N GLN A 33 -0.38 19.55 -10.75
CA GLN A 33 -1.33 20.61 -11.12
C GLN A 33 -2.78 20.17 -10.97
N ALA A 34 -3.08 18.91 -11.29
CA ALA A 34 -4.43 18.35 -11.29
C ALA A 34 -4.87 17.76 -9.94
N VAL A 35 -3.90 17.31 -9.11
CA VAL A 35 -4.11 16.60 -7.85
C VAL A 35 -3.64 17.44 -6.67
N GLU A 36 -4.36 17.35 -5.57
CA GLU A 36 -3.94 17.81 -4.25
C GLU A 36 -3.52 16.58 -3.42
N PHE A 37 -2.22 16.42 -3.19
CA PHE A 37 -1.70 15.40 -2.27
C PHE A 37 -2.02 15.85 -0.84
N THR A 38 -2.88 15.10 -0.18
CA THR A 38 -3.31 15.38 1.18
C THR A 38 -2.43 14.62 2.18
N ARG A 39 -2.90 13.50 2.71
CA ARG A 39 -2.12 12.63 3.58
C ARG A 39 -1.29 11.65 2.76
N SER A 40 -0.01 11.51 3.09
CA SER A 40 0.88 10.49 2.54
C SER A 40 1.94 10.11 3.57
N PRO A 41 2.70 9.03 3.39
CA PRO A 41 3.81 8.67 4.28
C PRO A 41 4.89 9.75 4.41
N ILE A 42 4.96 10.68 3.43
CA ILE A 42 5.97 11.74 3.38
C ILE A 42 5.46 13.04 4.04
N THR A 43 4.13 13.27 4.02
CA THR A 43 3.54 14.48 4.62
C THR A 43 3.43 14.36 6.14
N ASP A 44 3.39 15.50 6.82
CA ASP A 44 3.22 15.55 8.29
C ASP A 44 1.74 15.48 8.73
N ILE A 45 0.83 15.22 7.80
CA ILE A 45 -0.60 15.05 8.07
C ILE A 45 -0.81 13.62 8.58
N LYS A 46 -1.35 13.45 9.79
CA LYS A 46 -1.53 12.14 10.43
C LYS A 46 -2.90 11.51 10.15
N GLU A 47 -3.94 12.33 10.07
CA GLU A 47 -5.31 11.86 9.86
C GLU A 47 -5.70 11.91 8.38
N PHE A 48 -6.51 10.97 7.93
CA PHE A 48 -7.05 11.01 6.58
C PHE A 48 -8.20 12.02 6.48
N PRO A 49 -8.10 13.05 5.63
CA PRO A 49 -9.26 13.85 5.28
C PRO A 49 -10.18 13.06 4.32
N GLU A 50 -11.37 13.60 4.06
CA GLU A 50 -12.20 13.13 2.95
C GLU A 50 -11.48 13.38 1.62
N VAL A 51 -11.28 12.33 0.82
CA VAL A 51 -10.55 12.38 -0.44
C VAL A 51 -11.33 11.74 -1.59
N ASP A 52 -10.97 12.10 -2.81
CA ASP A 52 -11.57 11.49 -3.98
C ASP A 52 -10.94 10.12 -4.25
N VAL A 53 -9.63 10.02 -4.10
CA VAL A 53 -8.86 8.80 -4.37
C VAL A 53 -7.99 8.45 -3.17
N GLY A 54 -8.09 7.21 -2.71
CA GLY A 54 -7.14 6.56 -1.82
C GLY A 54 -6.23 5.62 -2.61
N LEU A 55 -4.93 5.60 -2.29
CA LEU A 55 -3.97 4.69 -2.88
C LEU A 55 -3.26 3.95 -1.75
N ILE A 56 -3.27 2.63 -1.79
CA ILE A 56 -2.58 1.78 -0.81
C ILE A 56 -1.50 0.98 -1.51
N THR A 57 -0.30 0.98 -0.92
CA THR A 57 0.80 0.08 -1.25
C THR A 57 1.10 -0.83 -0.06
N GLY A 58 1.60 -2.04 -0.34
CA GLY A 58 1.94 -3.00 0.72
C GLY A 58 0.78 -3.88 1.16
N ALA A 59 1.13 -4.97 1.84
CA ALA A 59 0.17 -5.90 2.43
C ALA A 59 -0.29 -5.43 3.81
N ILE A 60 -1.26 -6.10 4.39
CA ILE A 60 -1.71 -5.88 5.76
C ILE A 60 -1.11 -6.99 6.63
N GLY A 61 -0.09 -6.64 7.40
CA GLY A 61 0.65 -7.56 8.25
C GLY A 61 0.50 -7.30 9.75
N MET A 62 -0.06 -6.14 10.14
CA MET A 62 -0.23 -5.69 11.51
C MET A 62 -1.63 -5.14 11.74
N ASP A 63 -2.09 -5.13 12.99
CA ASP A 63 -3.41 -4.62 13.39
C ASP A 63 -3.60 -3.13 13.05
N GLU A 64 -2.61 -2.29 13.32
CA GLU A 64 -2.63 -0.86 12.97
C GLU A 64 -2.81 -0.64 11.46
N GLN A 65 -2.18 -1.46 10.63
CA GLN A 65 -2.32 -1.38 9.17
C GLN A 65 -3.72 -1.78 8.70
N GLU A 66 -4.36 -2.72 9.39
CA GLU A 66 -5.75 -3.10 9.13
C GLU A 66 -6.69 -1.93 9.42
N GLU A 67 -6.49 -1.25 10.55
CA GLU A 67 -7.26 -0.06 10.93
C GLU A 67 -7.03 1.08 9.94
N GLU A 68 -5.79 1.35 9.55
CA GLU A 68 -5.43 2.38 8.58
C GLU A 68 -6.09 2.13 7.22
N ALA A 69 -6.09 0.88 6.74
CA ALA A 69 -6.75 0.53 5.48
C ALA A 69 -8.28 0.75 5.55
N LYS A 70 -8.91 0.41 6.67
CA LYS A 70 -10.34 0.65 6.92
C LYS A 70 -10.66 2.16 6.98
N GLU A 71 -9.82 2.93 7.65
CA GLU A 71 -9.98 4.38 7.75
C GLU A 71 -9.88 5.04 6.37
N LEU A 72 -8.82 4.75 5.60
CA LEU A 72 -8.68 5.31 4.26
C LEU A 72 -9.84 4.88 3.35
N ARG A 73 -10.29 3.62 3.42
CA ARG A 73 -11.45 3.16 2.64
C ARG A 73 -12.72 3.94 2.99
N ALA A 74 -12.94 4.24 4.26
CA ALA A 74 -14.11 5.00 4.70
C ALA A 74 -14.09 6.46 4.24
N LYS A 75 -12.89 7.02 4.01
CA LYS A 75 -12.66 8.42 3.67
C LYS A 75 -12.49 8.68 2.16
N CYS A 76 -12.29 7.65 1.34
CA CYS A 76 -12.08 7.81 -0.10
C CYS A 76 -13.30 7.34 -0.91
N LYS A 77 -13.55 8.00 -2.05
CA LYS A 77 -14.59 7.57 -3.00
C LYS A 77 -14.13 6.36 -3.80
N ILE A 78 -12.88 6.37 -4.26
CA ILE A 78 -12.24 5.30 -5.06
C ILE A 78 -11.00 4.86 -4.32
N LEU A 79 -10.85 3.55 -4.10
CA LEU A 79 -9.64 2.96 -3.53
C LEU A 79 -8.89 2.15 -4.57
N ILE A 80 -7.62 2.50 -4.76
CA ILE A 80 -6.68 1.81 -5.64
C ILE A 80 -5.64 1.10 -4.80
N VAL A 81 -5.29 -0.12 -5.17
CA VAL A 81 -4.14 -0.83 -4.62
C VAL A 81 -3.04 -0.95 -5.67
N LEU A 82 -1.81 -0.65 -5.27
CA LEU A 82 -0.65 -0.58 -6.12
C LEU A 82 0.39 -1.60 -5.67
N GLY A 83 0.78 -2.48 -6.57
CA GLY A 83 1.80 -3.50 -6.35
C GLY A 83 1.28 -4.83 -5.84
N ASP A 84 2.05 -5.88 -6.05
CA ASP A 84 1.68 -7.26 -5.74
C ASP A 84 1.43 -7.50 -4.26
N CYS A 85 2.14 -6.78 -3.37
CA CYS A 85 1.90 -6.88 -1.93
C CYS A 85 0.48 -6.45 -1.57
N ALA A 86 0.02 -5.31 -2.10
CA ALA A 86 -1.33 -4.81 -1.84
C ALA A 86 -2.40 -5.64 -2.55
N CYS A 87 -2.12 -6.11 -3.78
CA CYS A 87 -3.06 -6.86 -4.61
C CYS A 87 -3.27 -8.31 -4.16
N PHE A 88 -2.17 -9.00 -3.75
CA PHE A 88 -2.15 -10.45 -3.55
C PHE A 88 -1.45 -10.90 -2.27
N GLY A 89 -0.87 -9.96 -1.49
CA GLY A 89 0.01 -10.24 -0.36
C GLY A 89 1.49 -10.30 -0.73
N GLY A 90 1.83 -10.58 -1.99
CA GLY A 90 3.17 -10.52 -2.56
C GLY A 90 4.25 -11.18 -1.71
N ILE A 91 5.42 -10.54 -1.64
CA ILE A 91 6.56 -11.01 -0.85
C ILE A 91 6.23 -11.07 0.65
N CYS A 92 5.38 -10.19 1.16
CA CYS A 92 5.00 -10.14 2.58
C CYS A 92 4.25 -11.41 3.00
N ALA A 93 3.44 -11.99 2.10
CA ALA A 93 2.70 -13.23 2.36
C ALA A 93 3.59 -14.47 2.41
N MET A 94 4.87 -14.42 2.04
CA MET A 94 5.78 -15.56 2.17
C MET A 94 5.94 -16.02 3.62
N ARG A 95 5.83 -15.09 4.59
CA ARG A 95 5.85 -15.45 6.02
C ARG A 95 4.68 -16.34 6.43
N ASN A 96 3.61 -16.36 5.67
CA ASN A 96 2.40 -17.14 5.95
C ASN A 96 2.63 -18.68 5.87
N ALA A 97 3.78 -19.09 5.32
CA ALA A 97 4.20 -20.48 5.31
C ALA A 97 4.64 -20.99 6.70
N PHE A 98 4.85 -20.09 7.66
CA PHE A 98 5.31 -20.40 9.00
C PHE A 98 4.33 -19.83 10.05
N PRO A 99 4.17 -20.50 11.21
CA PRO A 99 3.48 -19.93 12.36
C PRO A 99 4.13 -18.60 12.79
N LYS A 100 3.32 -17.62 13.16
CA LYS A 100 3.79 -16.29 13.62
C LYS A 100 4.83 -16.39 14.74
N GLU A 101 4.58 -17.28 15.69
CA GLU A 101 5.46 -17.50 16.84
C GLU A 101 6.85 -17.98 16.42
N GLU A 102 6.94 -18.84 15.41
CA GLU A 102 8.22 -19.31 14.87
C GLU A 102 8.96 -18.18 14.17
N VAL A 103 8.26 -17.35 13.39
CA VAL A 103 8.83 -16.18 12.71
C VAL A 103 9.42 -15.21 13.75
N LEU A 104 8.66 -14.89 14.80
CA LEU A 104 9.11 -14.01 15.86
C LEU A 104 10.29 -14.59 16.67
N ARG A 105 10.24 -15.88 16.97
CA ARG A 105 11.36 -16.57 17.64
C ARG A 105 12.62 -16.53 16.79
N ARG A 106 12.53 -16.85 15.51
CA ARG A 106 13.68 -16.82 14.60
C ARG A 106 14.30 -15.43 14.51
N ALA A 107 13.48 -14.39 14.45
CA ALA A 107 13.93 -13.01 14.30
C ALA A 107 14.57 -12.45 15.59
N TYR A 108 13.95 -12.69 16.75
CA TYR A 108 14.28 -11.97 17.98
C TYR A 108 14.98 -12.82 19.06
N ILE A 109 14.99 -14.14 18.93
CA ILE A 109 15.60 -15.05 19.92
C ILE A 109 16.72 -15.90 19.30
N GLU A 110 16.45 -16.52 18.14
CA GLU A 110 17.32 -17.53 17.53
C GLU A 110 18.29 -16.94 16.49
N CYS A 111 18.21 -15.65 16.20
CA CYS A 111 19.12 -15.00 15.27
C CYS A 111 20.55 -15.01 15.84
N GLU A 112 21.53 -15.32 15.02
CA GLU A 112 22.93 -15.53 15.39
C GLU A 112 23.59 -14.28 16.00
N SER A 113 23.08 -13.10 15.67
CA SER A 113 23.56 -11.79 16.17
C SER A 113 22.92 -11.37 17.50
N VAL A 114 21.89 -12.09 17.97
CA VAL A 114 21.13 -11.72 19.16
C VAL A 114 21.69 -12.41 20.40
N LYS A 115 21.92 -11.64 21.48
CA LYS A 115 22.22 -12.14 22.83
C LYS A 115 21.08 -11.74 23.75
N ASP A 116 20.59 -12.71 24.54
CA ASP A 116 19.47 -12.49 25.48
C ASP A 116 18.22 -11.91 24.85
N GLY A 117 17.89 -12.37 23.63
CA GLY A 117 16.79 -11.88 22.81
C GLY A 117 15.44 -12.02 23.49
N LYS A 118 14.55 -11.06 23.20
CA LYS A 118 13.16 -11.07 23.65
C LYS A 118 12.26 -10.66 22.50
N ILE A 119 11.13 -11.34 22.37
CA ILE A 119 10.09 -10.88 21.43
C ILE A 119 9.57 -9.53 21.93
N PRO A 120 9.61 -8.48 21.08
CA PRO A 120 9.11 -7.16 21.46
C PRO A 120 7.61 -7.22 21.79
N SER A 121 7.23 -6.58 22.88
CA SER A 121 5.83 -6.44 23.29
C SER A 121 5.68 -5.17 24.11
N SER A 122 4.85 -4.25 23.62
CA SER A 122 4.51 -2.99 24.28
C SER A 122 3.17 -2.50 23.72
N PRO A 123 2.38 -1.74 24.49
CA PRO A 123 1.19 -1.06 23.95
C PRO A 123 1.46 -0.10 22.79
N GLU A 124 2.71 0.33 22.63
CA GLU A 124 3.15 1.25 21.57
C GLU A 124 3.66 0.53 20.31
N ILE A 125 3.71 -0.80 20.34
CA ILE A 125 4.18 -1.62 19.22
C ILE A 125 2.98 -2.33 18.60
N PRO A 126 2.70 -2.12 17.30
CA PRO A 126 1.62 -2.82 16.61
C PRO A 126 1.77 -4.35 16.71
N THR A 127 0.65 -5.03 16.79
CA THR A 127 0.63 -6.50 16.87
C THR A 127 0.68 -7.11 15.48
N LEU A 128 1.65 -8.01 15.26
CA LEU A 128 1.72 -8.77 14.02
C LEU A 128 0.50 -9.67 13.89
N LEU A 129 -0.21 -9.58 12.76
CA LEU A 129 -1.30 -10.50 12.43
C LEU A 129 -0.77 -11.93 12.21
N ASP A 130 -1.61 -12.93 12.35
CA ASP A 130 -1.20 -14.32 12.09
C ASP A 130 -0.75 -14.53 10.64
N LYS A 131 -1.34 -13.81 9.70
CA LYS A 131 -0.99 -13.82 8.28
C LYS A 131 -0.91 -12.40 7.73
N ALA A 132 0.00 -12.19 6.78
CA ALA A 132 -0.02 -11.01 5.93
C ALA A 132 -1.11 -11.22 4.86
N LEU A 133 -1.98 -10.22 4.70
CA LEU A 133 -3.17 -10.30 3.85
C LEU A 133 -3.10 -9.24 2.75
N PRO A 134 -3.64 -9.51 1.55
CA PRO A 134 -3.88 -8.46 0.58
C PRO A 134 -4.98 -7.50 1.06
N VAL A 135 -4.96 -6.28 0.56
CA VAL A 135 -5.87 -5.22 1.01
C VAL A 135 -7.34 -5.58 0.79
N ASN A 136 -7.65 -6.26 -0.30
CA ASN A 136 -9.01 -6.70 -0.63
C ASN A 136 -9.58 -7.79 0.28
N ALA A 137 -8.76 -8.40 1.12
CA ALA A 137 -9.24 -9.31 2.17
C ALA A 137 -9.89 -8.56 3.34
N ILE A 138 -9.59 -7.27 3.50
CA ILE A 138 -10.04 -6.43 4.62
C ILE A 138 -11.06 -5.39 4.15
N VAL A 139 -10.81 -4.72 3.02
CA VAL A 139 -11.67 -3.65 2.50
C VAL A 139 -11.98 -3.82 1.01
N LYS A 140 -13.09 -3.22 0.57
CA LYS A 140 -13.42 -3.20 -0.86
C LYS A 140 -12.40 -2.34 -1.63
N VAL A 141 -11.80 -2.92 -2.66
CA VAL A 141 -10.90 -2.27 -3.60
C VAL A 141 -11.65 -2.03 -4.92
N ASP A 142 -11.45 -0.86 -5.52
CA ASP A 142 -12.11 -0.49 -6.78
C ASP A 142 -11.20 -0.71 -8.01
N CYS A 143 -9.86 -0.63 -7.83
CA CYS A 143 -8.90 -0.87 -8.90
C CYS A 143 -7.62 -1.52 -8.36
N PHE A 144 -7.07 -2.46 -9.14
CA PHE A 144 -5.81 -3.16 -8.86
C PHE A 144 -4.79 -2.82 -9.93
N VAL A 145 -3.58 -2.43 -9.51
CA VAL A 145 -2.43 -2.18 -10.39
C VAL A 145 -1.30 -3.11 -9.93
N PRO A 146 -1.23 -4.34 -10.45
CA PRO A 146 -0.23 -5.32 -10.04
C PRO A 146 1.17 -5.00 -10.58
N GLY A 147 2.18 -5.66 -10.02
CA GLY A 147 3.60 -5.58 -10.36
C GLY A 147 4.47 -5.44 -9.12
N CYS A 148 5.75 -5.83 -9.20
CA CYS A 148 6.68 -5.75 -8.06
C CYS A 148 7.99 -5.02 -8.42
N PRO A 149 7.95 -3.67 -8.58
CA PRO A 149 6.78 -2.78 -8.56
C PRO A 149 6.03 -2.73 -9.89
N PRO A 150 4.82 -2.15 -9.95
CA PRO A 150 4.15 -1.83 -11.21
C PRO A 150 4.99 -0.86 -12.04
N ARG A 151 4.94 -0.98 -13.34
CA ARG A 151 5.67 -0.04 -14.22
C ARG A 151 5.08 1.36 -14.13
N ALA A 152 5.91 2.38 -14.19
CA ALA A 152 5.50 3.77 -14.21
C ALA A 152 4.42 4.08 -15.27
N GLY A 153 4.51 3.43 -16.44
CA GLY A 153 3.51 3.54 -17.51
C GLY A 153 2.12 3.03 -17.13
N ASP A 154 2.04 1.94 -16.36
CA ASP A 154 0.78 1.36 -15.89
C ASP A 154 0.14 2.26 -14.83
N ILE A 155 0.97 2.80 -13.93
CA ILE A 155 0.55 3.79 -12.93
C ILE A 155 0.04 5.07 -13.60
N LYS A 156 0.80 5.59 -14.58
CA LYS A 156 0.42 6.77 -15.36
C LYS A 156 -0.93 6.57 -16.05
N TYR A 157 -1.14 5.39 -16.65
CA TYR A 157 -2.43 5.05 -17.28
C TYR A 157 -3.56 5.11 -16.24
N ALA A 158 -3.40 4.42 -15.11
CA ALA A 158 -4.42 4.38 -14.06
C ALA A 158 -4.76 5.78 -13.54
N LEU A 159 -3.76 6.60 -13.24
CA LEU A 159 -3.96 7.97 -12.78
C LEU A 159 -4.62 8.85 -13.85
N SER A 160 -4.26 8.68 -15.13
CA SER A 160 -4.86 9.43 -16.23
C SER A 160 -6.35 9.13 -16.41
N GLU A 161 -6.77 7.88 -16.23
CA GLU A 161 -8.20 7.50 -16.25
C GLU A 161 -8.97 8.14 -15.09
N LEU A 162 -8.38 8.14 -13.89
CA LEU A 162 -8.99 8.79 -12.72
C LEU A 162 -9.16 10.30 -12.90
N LEU A 163 -8.18 10.98 -13.47
CA LEU A 163 -8.28 12.43 -13.76
C LEU A 163 -9.40 12.74 -14.75
N GLN A 164 -9.81 11.76 -15.56
CA GLN A 164 -10.95 11.85 -16.46
C GLN A 164 -12.27 11.39 -15.81
N GLY A 165 -12.26 11.07 -14.51
CA GLY A 165 -13.43 10.61 -13.75
C GLY A 165 -13.84 9.17 -14.04
N ARG A 166 -12.94 8.35 -14.60
CA ARG A 166 -13.19 6.92 -14.88
C ARG A 166 -12.45 6.04 -13.89
N ILE A 167 -13.07 4.94 -13.49
CA ILE A 167 -12.37 3.88 -12.75
C ILE A 167 -11.47 3.14 -13.75
N PRO A 168 -10.15 3.06 -13.49
CA PRO A 168 -9.22 2.42 -14.40
C PRO A 168 -9.53 0.92 -14.58
N VAL A 169 -9.49 0.48 -15.83
CA VAL A 169 -9.48 -0.94 -16.19
C VAL A 169 -8.20 -1.18 -16.98
N LEU A 170 -7.24 -1.86 -16.37
CA LEU A 170 -5.97 -2.11 -17.02
C LEU A 170 -6.15 -3.08 -18.18
N PRO A 171 -5.62 -2.77 -19.38
CA PRO A 171 -5.51 -3.71 -20.48
C PRO A 171 -4.67 -4.94 -20.09
N SER A 172 -4.93 -6.08 -20.70
CA SER A 172 -4.27 -7.35 -20.36
C SER A 172 -2.75 -7.31 -20.53
N ASP A 173 -2.24 -6.50 -21.44
CA ASP A 173 -0.80 -6.28 -21.66
C ASP A 173 -0.12 -5.40 -20.60
N MET A 174 -0.94 -4.70 -19.79
CA MET A 174 -0.50 -3.93 -18.62
C MET A 174 -0.62 -4.74 -17.31
N MET A 175 -1.38 -5.85 -17.32
CA MET A 175 -1.45 -6.72 -16.15
C MET A 175 -0.28 -7.69 -16.15
N ARG A 176 0.75 -7.38 -15.36
CA ARG A 176 1.91 -8.25 -15.13
C ARG A 176 1.93 -8.71 -13.70
N PHE A 177 2.22 -9.98 -13.54
CA PHE A 177 2.38 -10.65 -12.26
C PHE A 177 3.80 -11.17 -12.24
N ASP A 178 4.69 -10.48 -11.57
CA ASP A 178 6.12 -10.84 -11.50
C ASP A 178 6.40 -11.74 -10.28
#